data_b604ff9090d79712d1bd61313fc12a33
#
_entry.id   b604ff9090d79712d1bd61313fc12a33
#
_cell.length_a   1.000
_cell.length_b   1.000
_cell.length_c   1.000
_cell.angle_alpha   90.00
_cell.angle_beta   90.00
_cell.angle_gamma   90.00
#
_symmetry.space_group_name_H-M   'P 1'
#
loop_
_entity.id
_entity.type
_entity.pdbx_description
1 polymer ?
#
loop_
_entity_poly.entity_id
_entity_poly.type
_entity_poly.pdbx_seq_one_letter_code
_entity_poly.pdbx_strand_id
1 'polypeptide(L)'
;MSSSTNLMLKKLLALSLITSIPAACAYPSISEIKNPPEVDVSVNKEKAIKLEVVEKKWTCPTCNYNEKYVLEKLQEKTKISDRNALATIMGNIKSESNFIPNICEGGARVNYNQCHSGGYGLIQWTSIGRYNNLGKFAIKYGYDPSTLEGQTAYMINESVFQRYLPEFEGPGKTVDQYMVAAYYWLGWGIKGYRQHYAYNYTKKMILA
;
A
#
# COMPACT_ATOMS: atom_id res chain seq x y z
N MET A 1 15.52 -11.26 54.89
CA MET A 1 15.51 -9.87 55.33
C MET A 1 14.83 -9.14 54.17
N SER A 2 13.51 -8.90 54.25
CA SER A 2 12.85 -7.70 54.75
C SER A 2 13.16 -6.51 53.86
N SER A 3 12.26 -5.82 53.17
CA SER A 3 10.96 -5.23 53.53
C SER A 3 10.40 -4.61 52.25
N SER A 4 9.19 -4.84 51.74
CA SER A 4 7.90 -4.27 52.17
C SER A 4 7.71 -2.78 51.90
N THR A 5 6.60 -2.50 51.12
CA THR A 5 5.63 -1.40 51.18
C THR A 5 6.05 -0.06 50.55
N ASN A 6 5.21 0.60 49.73
CA ASN A 6 3.89 1.12 50.04
C ASN A 6 3.09 1.63 48.81
N LEU A 7 1.86 1.24 48.82
CA LEU A 7 0.64 1.70 48.20
C LEU A 7 0.35 3.17 48.53
N MET A 8 0.09 4.02 47.53
CA MET A 8 -0.71 5.26 47.78
C MET A 8 -1.67 5.54 46.63
N LEU A 9 -2.91 5.23 46.95
CA LEU A 9 -4.16 5.57 46.31
C LEU A 9 -4.45 7.07 46.52
N LYS A 10 -4.57 7.84 45.44
CA LYS A 10 -5.19 9.20 45.54
C LYS A 10 -6.41 9.24 44.66
N LYS A 11 -7.58 9.15 45.33
CA LYS A 11 -8.90 9.59 44.85
C LYS A 11 -8.90 11.11 44.72
N LEU A 12 -9.33 11.63 43.56
CA LEU A 12 -9.74 13.00 43.42
C LEU A 12 -11.20 13.04 42.91
N LEU A 13 -12.04 13.68 43.72
CA LEU A 13 -13.46 13.94 43.54
C LEU A 13 -13.68 14.82 42.30
N ALA A 14 -14.66 14.47 41.51
CA ALA A 14 -15.26 15.33 40.50
C ALA A 14 -16.28 16.23 41.18
N LEU A 15 -16.14 17.53 41.05
CA LEU A 15 -17.11 18.55 41.49
C LEU A 15 -17.91 18.97 40.24
N SER A 16 -19.18 18.64 40.22
CA SER A 16 -20.17 19.06 39.22
C SER A 16 -20.63 20.49 39.51
N LEU A 17 -20.39 21.40 38.58
CA LEU A 17 -21.01 22.72 38.55
C LEU A 17 -22.18 22.70 37.55
N ILE A 18 -23.40 22.72 38.09
CA ILE A 18 -24.62 22.96 37.34
C ILE A 18 -24.77 24.50 37.25
N THR A 19 -24.69 25.03 36.03
CA THR A 19 -25.12 26.42 35.76
C THR A 19 -26.46 26.43 35.06
N SER A 20 -27.42 27.01 35.75
CA SER A 20 -28.79 27.28 35.32
C SER A 20 -28.84 28.25 34.13
N ILE A 21 -29.61 27.88 33.10
CA ILE A 21 -29.98 28.74 31.96
C ILE A 21 -31.27 29.49 32.32
N PRO A 22 -31.35 30.82 32.16
CA PRO A 22 -32.62 31.53 32.30
C PRO A 22 -33.51 31.40 31.07
N ALA A 23 -34.81 31.36 31.31
CA ALA A 23 -35.87 31.19 30.34
C ALA A 23 -36.19 32.47 29.55
N ALA A 24 -36.72 32.21 28.37
CA ALA A 24 -37.72 33.00 27.63
C ALA A 24 -37.28 34.31 26.94
N CYS A 25 -37.12 34.17 25.60
CA CYS A 25 -37.55 35.22 24.70
C CYS A 25 -38.75 34.69 23.89
N ALA A 26 -39.91 35.28 24.14
CA ALA A 26 -41.13 35.05 23.38
C ALA A 26 -41.00 35.69 21.99
N TYR A 27 -41.22 34.91 20.93
CA TYR A 27 -41.37 35.44 19.57
C TYR A 27 -42.82 35.82 19.33
N PRO A 28 -43.10 36.97 18.67
CA PRO A 28 -44.45 37.36 18.30
C PRO A 28 -44.99 36.46 17.16
N SER A 29 -46.24 36.09 17.24
CA SER A 29 -47.03 35.38 16.26
C SER A 29 -47.16 36.20 14.97
N ILE A 30 -46.68 35.64 13.83
CA ILE A 30 -46.91 36.22 12.52
C ILE A 30 -48.22 35.65 11.98
N SER A 31 -49.22 36.54 11.90
CA SER A 31 -50.48 36.33 11.20
C SER A 31 -50.25 36.41 9.68
N GLU A 32 -50.87 35.46 8.99
CA GLU A 32 -51.30 35.49 7.58
C GLU A 32 -50.39 36.11 6.53
N ILE A 33 -49.62 35.28 5.87
CA ILE A 33 -49.11 35.60 4.53
C ILE A 33 -49.88 34.72 3.53
N LYS A 34 -50.67 35.38 2.67
CA LYS A 34 -51.36 34.82 1.51
C LYS A 34 -50.37 34.14 0.58
N ASN A 35 -50.74 32.94 0.10
CA ASN A 35 -49.97 32.14 -0.87
C ASN A 35 -49.46 32.98 -2.05
N PRO A 36 -48.17 32.97 -2.33
CA PRO A 36 -47.65 33.44 -3.61
C PRO A 36 -47.98 32.43 -4.72
N PRO A 37 -48.10 32.89 -5.98
CA PRO A 37 -48.47 32.04 -7.09
C PRO A 37 -47.42 30.91 -7.29
N GLU A 38 -47.95 29.72 -7.59
CA GLU A 38 -47.21 28.55 -7.95
C GLU A 38 -46.33 28.79 -9.19
N VAL A 39 -45.04 28.99 -9.00
CA VAL A 39 -44.07 29.04 -10.09
C VAL A 39 -43.70 27.60 -10.43
N ASP A 40 -44.16 27.15 -11.60
CA ASP A 40 -43.76 25.87 -12.19
C ASP A 40 -42.22 25.91 -12.46
N VAL A 41 -41.44 25.42 -11.47
CA VAL A 41 -40.04 25.18 -11.66
C VAL A 41 -39.91 23.79 -12.29
N SER A 42 -39.98 23.77 -13.61
CA SER A 42 -39.47 22.64 -14.39
C SER A 42 -38.01 22.44 -14.00
N VAL A 43 -37.77 21.54 -13.05
CA VAL A 43 -36.42 21.13 -12.65
C VAL A 43 -35.76 20.46 -13.85
N ASN A 44 -35.03 21.28 -14.60
CA ASN A 44 -34.01 20.78 -15.51
C ASN A 44 -33.09 19.88 -14.67
N LYS A 45 -33.25 18.58 -14.81
CA LYS A 45 -32.28 17.61 -14.31
C LYS A 45 -30.99 17.82 -15.10
N GLU A 46 -30.17 18.73 -14.61
CA GLU A 46 -28.77 18.80 -15.00
C GLU A 46 -28.17 17.44 -14.71
N LYS A 47 -27.94 16.72 -15.80
CA LYS A 47 -27.20 15.46 -15.79
C LYS A 47 -25.81 15.82 -15.26
N ALA A 48 -25.57 15.58 -13.98
CA ALA A 48 -24.28 15.75 -13.36
C ALA A 48 -23.29 14.90 -14.19
N ILE A 49 -22.52 15.55 -15.05
CA ILE A 49 -21.41 14.94 -15.75
C ILE A 49 -20.38 14.63 -14.66
N LYS A 50 -20.37 13.37 -14.23
CA LYS A 50 -19.34 12.84 -13.35
C LYS A 50 -18.05 12.90 -14.15
N LEU A 51 -17.28 13.97 -13.95
CA LEU A 51 -15.91 14.05 -14.45
C LEU A 51 -15.16 12.86 -13.84
N GLU A 52 -14.93 11.85 -14.65
CA GLU A 52 -14.05 10.76 -14.32
C GLU A 52 -12.64 11.34 -14.23
N VAL A 53 -12.15 11.57 -13.01
CA VAL A 53 -10.77 11.97 -12.79
C VAL A 53 -9.92 10.79 -13.20
N VAL A 54 -9.37 10.82 -14.40
CA VAL A 54 -8.40 9.82 -14.86
C VAL A 54 -7.14 10.02 -14.00
N GLU A 55 -6.96 9.16 -13.01
CA GLU A 55 -5.74 9.16 -12.22
C GLU A 55 -4.55 8.81 -13.11
N LYS A 56 -3.63 9.74 -13.23
CA LYS A 56 -2.39 9.51 -13.98
C LYS A 56 -1.55 8.45 -13.29
N LYS A 57 -1.15 7.42 -14.04
CA LYS A 57 -0.34 6.31 -13.55
C LYS A 57 0.98 6.22 -14.30
N TRP A 58 2.00 5.74 -13.59
CA TRP A 58 3.28 5.44 -14.21
C TRP A 58 3.16 4.18 -15.07
N THR A 59 3.57 4.27 -16.32
CA THR A 59 3.65 3.16 -17.26
C THR A 59 5.09 2.94 -17.71
N CYS A 60 5.39 1.74 -18.20
CA CYS A 60 6.71 1.41 -18.74
C CYS A 60 6.54 0.74 -20.13
N PRO A 61 6.44 1.53 -21.22
CA PRO A 61 6.16 1.00 -22.55
C PRO A 61 7.17 -0.06 -23.03
N THR A 62 8.45 0.11 -22.68
CA THR A 62 9.55 -0.78 -23.06
C THR A 62 9.76 -1.96 -22.12
N CYS A 63 9.01 -2.04 -21.04
CA CYS A 63 9.04 -3.16 -20.11
C CYS A 63 8.35 -4.39 -20.71
N ASN A 64 8.79 -5.60 -20.29
CA ASN A 64 8.09 -6.84 -20.64
C ASN A 64 6.78 -7.00 -19.86
N TYR A 65 6.02 -8.06 -20.15
CA TYR A 65 4.74 -8.33 -19.54
C TYR A 65 4.82 -8.40 -17.98
N ASN A 66 5.78 -9.18 -17.45
CA ASN A 66 5.90 -9.37 -16.00
C ASN A 66 6.24 -8.06 -15.26
N GLU A 67 7.14 -7.28 -15.85
CA GLU A 67 7.50 -5.95 -15.34
C GLU A 67 6.28 -5.00 -15.31
N LYS A 68 5.52 -4.95 -16.42
CA LYS A 68 4.30 -4.13 -16.53
C LYS A 68 3.25 -4.57 -15.51
N TYR A 69 3.01 -5.87 -15.39
CA TYR A 69 2.05 -6.43 -14.45
C TYR A 69 2.38 -6.03 -13.00
N VAL A 70 3.63 -6.20 -12.56
CA VAL A 70 4.04 -5.84 -11.20
C VAL A 70 3.90 -4.34 -10.97
N LEU A 71 4.33 -3.49 -11.93
CA LEU A 71 4.20 -2.04 -11.83
C LEU A 71 2.75 -1.59 -11.69
N GLU A 72 1.86 -2.17 -12.49
CA GLU A 72 0.42 -1.90 -12.43
C GLU A 72 -0.16 -2.31 -11.07
N LYS A 73 0.13 -3.53 -10.59
CA LYS A 73 -0.40 -4.03 -9.32
C LYS A 73 0.13 -3.26 -8.11
N LEU A 74 1.36 -2.80 -8.12
CA LEU A 74 1.86 -1.90 -7.08
C LEU A 74 1.01 -0.62 -6.98
N GLN A 75 0.72 0.03 -8.11
CA GLN A 75 -0.08 1.25 -8.13
C GLN A 75 -1.57 1.02 -7.83
N GLU A 76 -2.12 -0.15 -8.20
CA GLU A 76 -3.52 -0.50 -7.92
C GLU A 76 -3.77 -0.89 -6.46
N LYS A 77 -2.82 -1.52 -5.82
CA LYS A 77 -2.98 -2.15 -4.51
C LYS A 77 -2.32 -1.40 -3.37
N THR A 78 -1.58 -0.33 -3.68
CA THR A 78 -0.92 0.54 -2.70
C THR A 78 -1.16 2.00 -3.07
N LYS A 79 -0.72 2.94 -2.20
CA LYS A 79 -0.74 4.38 -2.47
C LYS A 79 0.59 4.89 -3.04
N ILE A 80 1.45 4.02 -3.53
CA ILE A 80 2.74 4.41 -4.09
C ILE A 80 2.51 5.14 -5.41
N SER A 81 2.71 6.44 -5.42
CA SER A 81 2.58 7.32 -6.59
C SER A 81 3.91 7.91 -7.06
N ASP A 82 4.96 7.80 -6.26
CA ASP A 82 6.29 8.34 -6.59
C ASP A 82 7.03 7.41 -7.56
N ARG A 83 7.52 7.98 -8.68
CA ARG A 83 8.28 7.26 -9.70
C ARG A 83 9.53 6.58 -9.14
N ASN A 84 10.27 7.28 -8.26
CA ASN A 84 11.51 6.75 -7.72
C ASN A 84 11.24 5.58 -6.76
N ALA A 85 10.13 5.62 -6.00
CA ALA A 85 9.70 4.51 -5.15
C ALA A 85 9.37 3.27 -5.98
N LEU A 86 8.50 3.41 -7.00
CA LEU A 86 8.15 2.33 -7.92
C LEU A 86 9.40 1.77 -8.61
N ALA A 87 10.24 2.65 -9.15
CA ALA A 87 11.49 2.27 -9.81
C ALA A 87 12.44 1.53 -8.88
N THR A 88 12.49 1.91 -7.59
CA THR A 88 13.32 1.23 -6.59
C THR A 88 12.81 -0.19 -6.34
N ILE A 89 11.51 -0.38 -6.15
CA ILE A 89 10.91 -1.71 -5.98
C ILE A 89 11.19 -2.57 -7.23
N MET A 90 10.92 -2.04 -8.41
CA MET A 90 11.15 -2.72 -9.68
C MET A 90 12.62 -3.12 -9.89
N GLY A 91 13.55 -2.23 -9.55
CA GLY A 91 15.00 -2.48 -9.65
C GLY A 91 15.46 -3.60 -8.72
N ASN A 92 14.88 -3.68 -7.54
CA ASN A 92 15.17 -4.76 -6.61
C ASN A 92 14.62 -6.10 -7.11
N ILE A 93 13.38 -6.18 -7.56
CA ILE A 93 12.79 -7.40 -8.14
C ILE A 93 13.60 -7.85 -9.36
N LYS A 94 14.04 -6.91 -10.19
CA LYS A 94 14.92 -7.19 -11.34
C LYS A 94 16.21 -7.90 -10.91
N SER A 95 16.83 -7.46 -9.83
CA SER A 95 18.05 -8.04 -9.30
C SER A 95 17.83 -9.40 -8.66
N GLU A 96 16.68 -9.65 -8.04
CA GLU A 96 16.38 -10.92 -7.38
C GLU A 96 16.06 -12.04 -8.37
N SER A 97 15.21 -11.78 -9.34
CA SER A 97 14.62 -12.83 -10.18
C SER A 97 14.48 -12.47 -11.67
N ASN A 98 14.82 -11.24 -12.05
CA ASN A 98 14.44 -10.72 -13.37
C ASN A 98 12.91 -10.84 -13.64
N PHE A 99 12.08 -10.68 -12.61
CA PHE A 99 10.61 -10.84 -12.65
C PHE A 99 10.13 -12.24 -13.02
N ILE A 100 10.91 -13.27 -12.74
CA ILE A 100 10.56 -14.65 -13.07
C ILE A 100 9.97 -15.31 -11.81
N PRO A 101 8.66 -15.66 -11.81
CA PRO A 101 8.01 -16.15 -10.61
C PRO A 101 8.40 -17.59 -10.23
N ASN A 102 8.71 -18.43 -11.20
CA ASN A 102 9.03 -19.84 -10.96
C ASN A 102 10.53 -20.13 -10.95
N ILE A 103 11.35 -19.14 -10.58
CA ILE A 103 12.81 -19.31 -10.50
C ILE A 103 13.22 -19.72 -9.07
N CYS A 104 13.93 -20.82 -8.97
CA CYS A 104 14.63 -21.26 -7.76
C CYS A 104 16.09 -20.75 -7.79
N GLU A 105 16.71 -20.57 -6.64
CA GLU A 105 18.13 -20.21 -6.55
C GLU A 105 18.99 -21.13 -7.42
N GLY A 106 19.98 -20.58 -8.10
CA GLY A 106 20.75 -21.31 -9.12
C GLY A 106 20.14 -21.30 -10.52
N GLY A 107 18.94 -20.70 -10.70
CA GLY A 107 18.34 -20.43 -12.02
C GLY A 107 17.36 -21.49 -12.53
N ALA A 108 17.12 -22.56 -11.78
CA ALA A 108 16.17 -23.60 -12.17
C ALA A 108 14.73 -23.03 -12.23
N ARG A 109 13.98 -23.40 -13.29
CA ARG A 109 12.56 -23.06 -13.45
C ARG A 109 11.71 -24.23 -12.96
N VAL A 110 11.15 -24.09 -11.77
CA VAL A 110 10.42 -25.16 -11.10
C VAL A 110 9.15 -24.59 -10.40
N ASN A 111 8.19 -25.45 -10.16
CA ASN A 111 7.04 -25.09 -9.34
C ASN A 111 7.46 -24.87 -7.89
N TYR A 112 6.63 -24.14 -7.14
CA TYR A 112 6.88 -23.78 -5.74
C TYR A 112 7.33 -24.97 -4.89
N ASN A 113 6.62 -26.10 -4.93
CA ASN A 113 6.91 -27.29 -4.14
C ASN A 113 8.16 -28.08 -4.57
N GLN A 114 8.78 -27.70 -5.65
CA GLN A 114 9.99 -28.34 -6.23
C GLN A 114 11.28 -27.55 -5.96
N CYS A 115 11.18 -26.34 -5.37
CA CYS A 115 12.32 -25.57 -4.93
C CYS A 115 12.65 -25.93 -3.49
N HIS A 116 13.64 -26.80 -3.28
CA HIS A 116 13.94 -27.38 -1.97
C HIS A 116 14.98 -26.61 -1.16
N SER A 117 15.67 -25.67 -1.77
CA SER A 117 16.72 -24.88 -1.13
C SER A 117 16.90 -23.52 -1.77
N GLY A 118 17.35 -22.55 -0.98
CA GLY A 118 17.65 -21.20 -1.46
C GLY A 118 16.41 -20.32 -1.63
N GLY A 119 16.57 -19.27 -2.42
CA GLY A 119 15.51 -18.31 -2.72
C GLY A 119 14.58 -18.79 -3.82
N TYR A 120 13.30 -18.39 -3.75
CA TYR A 120 12.28 -18.71 -4.74
C TYR A 120 11.51 -17.46 -5.18
N GLY A 121 11.28 -17.38 -6.48
CA GLY A 121 10.33 -16.46 -7.08
C GLY A 121 10.78 -15.00 -7.14
N LEU A 122 9.82 -14.10 -7.29
CA LEU A 122 10.01 -12.68 -7.63
C LEU A 122 11.04 -11.96 -6.77
N ILE A 123 11.03 -12.18 -5.47
CA ILE A 123 11.95 -11.50 -4.54
C ILE A 123 12.87 -12.49 -3.81
N GLN A 124 13.00 -13.70 -4.34
CA GLN A 124 13.86 -14.75 -3.80
C GLN A 124 13.59 -14.99 -2.31
N TRP A 125 12.36 -15.41 -1.98
CA TRP A 125 12.00 -15.78 -0.60
C TRP A 125 12.89 -16.92 -0.11
N THR A 126 13.90 -16.60 0.69
CA THR A 126 14.93 -17.54 1.13
C THR A 126 14.65 -18.13 2.51
N SER A 127 14.12 -17.32 3.44
CA SER A 127 13.83 -17.84 4.77
C SER A 127 12.64 -18.79 4.76
N ILE A 128 12.73 -19.91 5.48
CA ILE A 128 11.66 -20.92 5.58
C ILE A 128 10.32 -20.28 5.94
N GLY A 129 10.31 -19.32 6.87
CA GLY A 129 9.10 -18.63 7.28
C GLY A 129 8.44 -17.84 6.15
N ARG A 130 9.20 -17.05 5.40
CA ARG A 130 8.69 -16.25 4.28
C ARG A 130 8.23 -17.15 3.13
N TYR A 131 9.01 -18.17 2.78
CA TYR A 131 8.66 -19.15 1.76
C TYR A 131 7.37 -19.90 2.10
N ASN A 132 7.26 -20.45 3.31
CA ASN A 132 6.06 -21.16 3.73
C ASN A 132 4.81 -20.24 3.76
N ASN A 133 5.00 -18.96 4.11
CA ASN A 133 3.91 -18.00 4.12
C ASN A 133 3.40 -17.66 2.70
N LEU A 134 4.27 -17.69 1.68
CA LEU A 134 3.83 -17.62 0.28
C LEU A 134 2.85 -18.75 -0.05
N GLY A 135 3.19 -20.00 0.29
CA GLY A 135 2.31 -21.14 0.06
C GLY A 135 1.00 -21.06 0.83
N LYS A 136 1.05 -20.69 2.12
CA LYS A 136 -0.16 -20.50 2.94
C LYS A 136 -1.06 -19.39 2.40
N PHE A 137 -0.48 -18.26 1.98
CA PHE A 137 -1.22 -17.17 1.36
C PHE A 137 -1.89 -17.62 0.07
N ALA A 138 -1.15 -18.30 -0.79
CA ALA A 138 -1.68 -18.79 -2.06
C ALA A 138 -2.87 -19.74 -1.85
N ILE A 139 -2.75 -20.71 -0.96
CA ILE A 139 -3.86 -21.63 -0.59
C ILE A 139 -5.06 -20.84 -0.07
N LYS A 140 -4.83 -19.89 0.86
CA LYS A 140 -5.91 -19.12 1.49
C LYS A 140 -6.72 -18.29 0.49
N TYR A 141 -6.07 -17.74 -0.52
CA TYR A 141 -6.68 -16.80 -1.47
C TYR A 141 -6.90 -17.37 -2.88
N GLY A 142 -6.68 -18.67 -3.07
CA GLY A 142 -6.91 -19.36 -4.35
C GLY A 142 -5.90 -19.05 -5.45
N TYR A 143 -4.66 -18.70 -5.07
CA TYR A 143 -3.56 -18.48 -6.01
C TYR A 143 -2.68 -19.73 -6.19
N ASP A 144 -1.97 -19.79 -7.30
CA ASP A 144 -0.82 -20.68 -7.46
C ASP A 144 0.45 -19.91 -7.01
N PRO A 145 1.23 -20.41 -6.03
CA PRO A 145 2.44 -19.75 -5.54
C PRO A 145 3.59 -19.75 -6.56
N SER A 146 3.45 -20.45 -7.69
CA SER A 146 4.44 -20.46 -8.78
C SER A 146 4.18 -19.40 -9.84
N THR A 147 3.06 -18.66 -9.73
CA THR A 147 2.65 -17.68 -10.75
C THR A 147 3.04 -16.26 -10.40
N LEU A 148 3.08 -15.42 -11.43
CA LEU A 148 3.32 -13.98 -11.28
C LEU A 148 2.23 -13.32 -10.41
N GLU A 149 0.98 -13.71 -10.65
CA GLU A 149 -0.20 -13.19 -9.95
C GLU A 149 -0.14 -13.50 -8.47
N GLY A 150 0.05 -14.77 -8.12
CA GLY A 150 0.10 -15.22 -6.73
C GLY A 150 1.25 -14.60 -5.97
N GLN A 151 2.42 -14.52 -6.58
CA GLN A 151 3.60 -13.94 -5.94
C GLN A 151 3.53 -12.42 -5.82
N THR A 152 3.00 -11.71 -6.82
CA THR A 152 2.78 -10.26 -6.73
C THR A 152 1.77 -9.94 -5.64
N ALA A 153 0.67 -10.69 -5.58
CA ALA A 153 -0.33 -10.54 -4.53
C ALA A 153 0.27 -10.81 -3.14
N TYR A 154 1.03 -11.88 -2.97
CA TYR A 154 1.69 -12.17 -1.70
C TYR A 154 2.71 -11.10 -1.32
N MET A 155 3.60 -10.71 -2.24
CA MET A 155 4.62 -9.69 -2.01
C MET A 155 4.03 -8.39 -1.44
N ILE A 156 2.94 -7.91 -2.05
CA ILE A 156 2.27 -6.68 -1.61
C ILE A 156 1.64 -6.87 -0.21
N ASN A 157 1.11 -8.05 0.11
CA ASN A 157 0.44 -8.34 1.38
C ASN A 157 1.38 -8.93 2.45
N GLU A 158 2.63 -9.18 2.12
CA GLU A 158 3.60 -9.73 3.06
C GLU A 158 3.86 -8.75 4.22
N SER A 159 3.85 -9.24 5.45
CA SER A 159 4.00 -8.40 6.65
C SER A 159 5.31 -7.58 6.64
N VAL A 160 6.38 -8.12 6.04
CA VAL A 160 7.65 -7.41 5.91
C VAL A 160 7.53 -6.25 4.93
N PHE A 161 6.91 -6.44 3.77
CA PHE A 161 6.65 -5.35 2.82
C PHE A 161 5.74 -4.29 3.44
N GLN A 162 4.65 -4.71 4.06
CA GLN A 162 3.67 -3.83 4.71
C GLN A 162 4.29 -2.94 5.81
N ARG A 163 5.32 -3.45 6.52
CA ARG A 163 6.06 -2.67 7.51
C ARG A 163 6.79 -1.48 6.90
N TYR A 164 7.34 -1.64 5.70
CA TYR A 164 8.10 -0.58 4.99
C TYR A 164 7.29 0.13 3.91
N LEU A 165 6.06 -0.29 3.67
CA LEU A 165 5.17 0.33 2.69
C LEU A 165 4.98 1.85 2.91
N PRO A 166 4.80 2.36 4.15
CA PRO A 166 4.69 3.80 4.38
C PRO A 166 5.91 4.60 3.88
N GLU A 167 7.11 4.00 3.90
CA GLU A 167 8.32 4.64 3.38
C GLU A 167 8.28 4.79 1.85
N PHE A 168 7.70 3.81 1.14
CA PHE A 168 7.51 3.86 -0.31
C PHE A 168 6.31 4.75 -0.71
N GLU A 169 5.29 4.87 0.13
CA GLU A 169 4.13 5.72 -0.10
C GLU A 169 4.41 7.19 0.19
N GLY A 170 5.43 7.51 0.98
CA GLY A 170 5.91 8.87 1.22
C GLY A 170 6.65 9.42 0.00
N PRO A 171 6.08 10.40 -0.75
CA PRO A 171 6.67 10.88 -2.00
C PRO A 171 7.87 11.80 -1.79
N GLY A 172 8.58 12.11 -2.89
CA GLY A 172 9.61 13.14 -2.95
C GLY A 172 11.01 12.70 -2.51
N LYS A 173 11.24 11.40 -2.32
CA LYS A 173 12.56 10.86 -2.00
C LYS A 173 13.34 10.50 -3.27
N THR A 174 14.66 10.46 -3.16
CA THR A 174 15.55 9.94 -4.22
C THR A 174 15.52 8.41 -4.24
N VAL A 175 15.99 7.80 -5.33
CA VAL A 175 16.20 6.34 -5.40
C VAL A 175 17.09 5.87 -4.24
N ASP A 176 18.17 6.62 -3.91
CA ASP A 176 19.07 6.25 -2.80
C ASP A 176 18.36 6.18 -1.45
N GLN A 177 17.46 7.11 -1.20
CA GLN A 177 16.67 7.12 0.03
C GLN A 177 15.66 5.96 0.08
N TYR A 178 14.99 5.64 -1.03
CA TYR A 178 14.11 4.48 -1.09
C TYR A 178 14.86 3.15 -1.01
N MET A 179 16.12 3.09 -1.46
CA MET A 179 16.96 1.89 -1.30
C MET A 179 17.18 1.49 0.16
N VAL A 180 17.06 2.42 1.11
CA VAL A 180 17.12 2.10 2.55
C VAL A 180 15.93 1.24 2.97
N ALA A 181 14.71 1.65 2.60
CA ALA A 181 13.50 0.86 2.86
C ALA A 181 13.56 -0.50 2.14
N ALA A 182 14.04 -0.52 0.90
CA ALA A 182 14.19 -1.74 0.12
C ALA A 182 15.19 -2.72 0.75
N TYR A 183 16.26 -2.22 1.35
CA TYR A 183 17.22 -3.04 2.11
C TYR A 183 16.54 -3.77 3.27
N TYR A 184 15.80 -3.05 4.09
CA TYR A 184 15.12 -3.66 5.24
C TYR A 184 13.97 -4.58 4.85
N TRP A 185 13.31 -4.31 3.72
CA TRP A 185 12.26 -5.19 3.20
C TRP A 185 12.84 -6.53 2.71
N LEU A 186 13.90 -6.49 1.91
CA LEU A 186 14.45 -7.69 1.26
C LEU A 186 15.54 -8.38 2.07
N GLY A 187 16.34 -7.63 2.84
CA GLY A 187 17.39 -8.16 3.68
C GLY A 187 18.60 -8.69 2.89
N TRP A 188 18.93 -8.08 1.73
CA TRP A 188 20.07 -8.57 0.94
C TRP A 188 21.41 -8.35 1.64
N GLY A 189 22.34 -9.30 1.50
CA GLY A 189 23.71 -9.16 1.98
C GLY A 189 24.58 -8.29 1.06
N ILE A 190 24.40 -8.41 -0.27
CA ILE A 190 25.14 -7.67 -1.29
C ILE A 190 24.15 -6.83 -2.09
N LYS A 191 24.46 -5.53 -2.21
CA LYS A 191 23.62 -4.57 -2.96
C LYS A 191 23.52 -4.94 -4.46
N GLY A 192 24.62 -5.38 -5.07
CA GLY A 192 24.66 -5.71 -6.49
C GLY A 192 24.21 -4.54 -7.38
N TYR A 193 23.50 -4.86 -8.47
CA TYR A 193 23.03 -3.89 -9.45
C TYR A 193 21.65 -3.28 -9.13
N ARG A 194 21.07 -3.54 -7.96
CA ARG A 194 19.68 -3.11 -7.59
C ARG A 194 19.43 -1.64 -7.85
N GLN A 195 20.32 -0.79 -7.37
CA GLN A 195 20.22 0.66 -7.53
C GLN A 195 20.39 1.11 -8.99
N HIS A 196 21.31 0.48 -9.73
CA HIS A 196 21.46 0.72 -11.15
C HIS A 196 20.19 0.38 -11.93
N TYR A 197 19.57 -0.77 -11.64
CA TYR A 197 18.28 -1.13 -12.23
C TYR A 197 17.17 -0.14 -11.83
N ALA A 198 17.13 0.32 -10.59
CA ALA A 198 16.17 1.36 -10.17
C ALA A 198 16.32 2.62 -11.02
N TYR A 199 17.54 3.15 -11.20
CA TYR A 199 17.77 4.30 -12.07
C TYR A 199 17.41 4.04 -13.53
N ASN A 200 17.56 2.82 -14.03
CA ASN A 200 17.13 2.47 -15.37
C ASN A 200 15.59 2.50 -15.49
N TYR A 201 14.84 2.05 -14.46
CA TYR A 201 13.40 2.14 -14.44
C TYR A 201 12.90 3.58 -14.37
N THR A 202 13.55 4.49 -13.63
CA THR A 202 13.14 5.91 -13.64
C THR A 202 13.21 6.54 -15.03
N LYS A 203 14.12 6.08 -15.88
CA LYS A 203 14.26 6.55 -17.28
C LYS A 203 13.24 5.94 -18.23
N LYS A 204 12.73 4.73 -17.92
CA LYS A 204 11.76 3.99 -18.76
C LYS A 204 10.31 4.33 -18.44
N MET A 205 10.04 4.77 -17.22
CA MET A 205 8.68 5.09 -16.78
C MET A 205 8.25 6.45 -17.27
N ILE A 206 7.04 6.50 -17.83
CA ILE A 206 6.34 7.72 -18.26
C ILE A 206 5.01 7.83 -17.55
N LEU A 207 4.55 9.03 -17.28
CA LEU A 207 3.23 9.29 -16.69
C LEU A 207 2.17 9.32 -17.80
N ALA A 208 1.16 8.46 -17.71
CA ALA A 208 0.08 8.36 -18.69
C ALA A 208 -1.28 8.53 -18.04
#